data_be18e799aa2bcc17313f1427a28e50d4
#
_entry.id   be18e799aa2bcc17313f1427a28e50d4
#
_cell.length_a   1.000
_cell.length_b   1.000
_cell.length_c   1.000
_cell.angle_alpha   90.00
_cell.angle_beta   90.00
_cell.angle_gamma   90.00
#
_symmetry.space_group_name_H-M   'P 1'
#
loop_
_entity.id
_entity.type
_entity.pdbx_description
1 polymer ?
#
loop_
_entity_poly.entity_id
_entity_poly.type
_entity_poly.pdbx_seq_one_letter_code
_entity_poly.pdbx_strand_id
1 'polypeptide(L)'
;MLRMLKMTLTVILMLLPFVAEAQDIASAQSLSRRFSDAERGSCVTFSYSFTMRGNAPVRGEGTAVLQGNMFIVKGNGMEIWCDGKSRWTADRTAKELIVEDVDGLASIEANPALLISSLESSFRPTETAVESVAGKKLHKVSYVPSVKGSGVMALDVWFTDAAKPLIVKLSAALGKKGVVDLKISSMSFGPLRAASSFVFGGSDSSWVITDLR
;
A
#
# COMPACT_ATOMS: atom_id res chain seq x y z
N MET A 1 -52.94 9.03 21.62
CA MET A 1 -52.31 8.06 20.71
C MET A 1 -51.51 8.68 19.57
N LEU A 2 -52.01 9.72 18.89
CA LEU A 2 -51.34 10.29 17.70
C LEU A 2 -49.99 11.01 17.98
N ARG A 3 -49.79 11.60 19.18
CA ARG A 3 -48.52 12.27 19.57
C ARG A 3 -47.37 11.30 19.88
N MET A 4 -47.67 10.12 20.42
CA MET A 4 -46.64 9.10 20.68
C MET A 4 -46.15 8.45 19.40
N LEU A 5 -47.00 8.29 18.38
CA LEU A 5 -46.61 7.72 17.08
C LEU A 5 -45.66 8.65 16.28
N LYS A 6 -45.84 9.98 16.42
CA LYS A 6 -44.92 10.96 15.78
C LYS A 6 -43.54 11.00 16.44
N MET A 7 -43.42 10.79 17.74
CA MET A 7 -42.13 10.75 18.45
C MET A 7 -41.33 9.50 18.11
N THR A 8 -41.96 8.33 17.99
CA THR A 8 -41.30 7.08 17.60
C THR A 8 -40.77 7.13 16.17
N LEU A 9 -41.47 7.74 15.23
CA LEU A 9 -41.04 7.89 13.85
C LEU A 9 -39.82 8.83 13.72
N THR A 10 -39.77 9.91 14.51
CA THR A 10 -38.65 10.86 14.52
C THR A 10 -37.36 10.22 15.09
N VAL A 11 -37.47 9.38 16.12
CA VAL A 11 -36.33 8.68 16.71
C VAL A 11 -35.75 7.62 15.76
N ILE A 12 -36.61 6.90 15.02
CA ILE A 12 -36.16 5.91 14.02
C ILE A 12 -35.46 6.60 12.84
N LEU A 13 -35.91 7.77 12.41
CA LEU A 13 -35.30 8.51 11.31
C LEU A 13 -33.92 9.10 11.68
N MET A 14 -33.66 9.44 12.93
CA MET A 14 -32.34 9.91 13.39
C MET A 14 -31.30 8.80 13.56
N LEU A 15 -31.70 7.52 13.66
CA LEU A 15 -30.80 6.39 13.80
C LEU A 15 -30.27 5.82 12.44
N LEU A 16 -30.99 6.10 11.35
CA LEU A 16 -30.67 5.59 10.03
C LEU A 16 -29.26 6.00 9.51
N PRO A 17 -28.79 7.24 9.65
CA PRO A 17 -27.46 7.60 9.18
C PRO A 17 -26.33 6.90 9.97
N PHE A 18 -26.50 6.71 11.28
CA PHE A 18 -25.51 6.01 12.12
C PHE A 18 -25.34 4.53 11.77
N VAL A 19 -26.41 3.86 11.35
CA VAL A 19 -26.36 2.45 10.94
C VAL A 19 -25.64 2.31 9.59
N ALA A 20 -25.86 3.21 8.66
CA ALA A 20 -25.20 3.20 7.35
C ALA A 20 -23.68 3.41 7.48
N GLU A 21 -23.24 4.41 8.25
CA GLU A 21 -21.82 4.66 8.52
C GLU A 21 -21.13 3.45 9.21
N ALA A 22 -21.77 2.85 10.21
CA ALA A 22 -21.24 1.67 10.89
C ALA A 22 -21.11 0.46 9.94
N GLN A 23 -22.01 0.29 9.00
CA GLN A 23 -21.98 -0.77 8.01
C GLN A 23 -20.87 -0.55 6.97
N ASP A 24 -20.63 0.68 6.56
CA ASP A 24 -19.56 1.04 5.63
C ASP A 24 -18.18 0.80 6.24
N ILE A 25 -17.98 1.19 7.50
CA ILE A 25 -16.72 0.94 8.23
C ILE A 25 -16.50 -0.58 8.40
N ALA A 26 -17.50 -1.36 8.76
CA ALA A 26 -17.39 -2.81 8.90
C ALA A 26 -17.03 -3.49 7.57
N SER A 27 -17.61 -3.02 6.47
CA SER A 27 -17.31 -3.50 5.11
C SER A 27 -15.89 -3.17 4.70
N ALA A 28 -15.42 -1.95 4.96
CA ALA A 28 -14.06 -1.49 4.71
C ALA A 28 -13.04 -2.33 5.51
N GLN A 29 -13.32 -2.56 6.80
CA GLN A 29 -12.47 -3.40 7.65
C GLN A 29 -12.43 -4.86 7.19
N SER A 30 -13.56 -5.41 6.75
CA SER A 30 -13.65 -6.77 6.23
C SER A 30 -12.81 -6.95 4.97
N LEU A 31 -12.88 -6.01 4.03
CA LEU A 31 -12.12 -6.07 2.79
C LEU A 31 -10.62 -5.92 3.03
N SER A 32 -10.24 -4.93 3.85
CA SER A 32 -8.86 -4.72 4.28
C SER A 32 -8.27 -5.98 4.95
N ARG A 33 -9.01 -6.58 5.89
CA ARG A 33 -8.60 -7.80 6.59
C ARG A 33 -8.40 -8.97 5.63
N ARG A 34 -9.32 -9.21 4.69
CA ARG A 34 -9.17 -10.30 3.70
C ARG A 34 -7.91 -10.14 2.85
N PHE A 35 -7.54 -8.91 2.50
CA PHE A 35 -6.28 -8.65 1.81
C PHE A 35 -5.08 -8.96 2.71
N SER A 36 -5.05 -8.43 3.93
CA SER A 36 -3.96 -8.64 4.89
C SER A 36 -3.79 -10.11 5.27
N ASP A 37 -4.89 -10.87 5.41
CA ASP A 37 -4.83 -12.30 5.68
C ASP A 37 -4.23 -13.07 4.48
N ALA A 38 -4.55 -12.68 3.25
CA ALA A 38 -3.96 -13.27 2.05
C ALA A 38 -2.47 -12.92 1.90
N GLU A 39 -2.07 -11.71 2.28
CA GLU A 39 -0.68 -11.23 2.25
C GLU A 39 0.18 -11.94 3.29
N ARG A 40 -0.31 -12.07 4.55
CA ARG A 40 0.47 -12.56 5.70
C ARG A 40 1.07 -13.95 5.48
N GLY A 41 0.40 -14.83 4.75
CA GLY A 41 0.86 -16.19 4.45
C GLY A 41 1.49 -16.34 3.07
N SER A 42 1.82 -15.27 2.39
CA SER A 42 2.19 -15.30 0.96
C SER A 42 3.39 -14.41 0.66
N CYS A 43 4.06 -14.75 -0.45
CA CYS A 43 4.94 -13.83 -1.14
C CYS A 43 4.12 -13.12 -2.22
N VAL A 44 3.90 -11.82 -2.07
CA VAL A 44 3.12 -11.00 -3.00
C VAL A 44 4.04 -10.46 -4.08
N THR A 45 3.71 -10.71 -5.34
CA THR A 45 4.45 -10.17 -6.48
C THR A 45 3.54 -9.33 -7.34
N PHE A 46 3.98 -8.15 -7.75
CA PHE A 46 3.20 -7.27 -8.62
C PHE A 46 4.07 -6.40 -9.53
N SER A 47 3.47 -5.99 -10.65
CA SER A 47 4.01 -4.97 -11.56
C SER A 47 3.18 -3.70 -11.41
N TYR A 48 3.84 -2.55 -11.42
CA TYR A 48 3.18 -1.27 -11.19
C TYR A 48 3.73 -0.17 -12.08
N SER A 49 2.92 0.87 -12.25
CA SER A 49 3.36 2.20 -12.69
C SER A 49 2.83 3.24 -11.72
N PHE A 50 3.56 4.34 -11.54
CA PHE A 50 3.11 5.43 -10.69
C PHE A 50 3.29 6.78 -11.34
N THR A 51 2.49 7.74 -10.90
CA THR A 51 2.62 9.15 -11.22
C THR A 51 2.50 9.93 -9.91
N MET A 52 3.51 10.71 -9.59
CA MET A 52 3.45 11.71 -8.53
C MET A 52 3.09 13.05 -9.15
N ARG A 53 2.01 13.65 -8.69
CA ARG A 53 1.55 14.98 -9.09
C ARG A 53 1.86 15.97 -7.98
N GLY A 54 2.63 16.99 -8.27
CA GLY A 54 3.07 18.03 -7.33
C GLY A 54 3.92 19.04 -8.04
N ASN A 55 4.75 19.78 -7.30
CA ASN A 55 5.62 20.83 -7.85
C ASN A 55 6.66 20.27 -8.85
N ALA A 56 7.08 19.01 -8.68
CA ALA A 56 7.95 18.30 -9.61
C ALA A 56 7.29 16.95 -9.93
N PRO A 57 6.53 16.85 -11.06
CA PRO A 57 5.88 15.60 -11.43
C PRO A 57 6.91 14.51 -11.75
N VAL A 58 6.74 13.33 -11.13
CA VAL A 58 7.59 12.15 -11.36
C VAL A 58 6.71 11.01 -11.84
N ARG A 59 7.23 10.21 -12.78
CA ARG A 59 6.62 8.98 -13.25
C ARG A 59 7.63 7.85 -13.18
N GLY A 60 7.15 6.66 -12.97
CA GLY A 60 7.98 5.48 -12.96
C GLY A 60 7.15 4.23 -13.08
N GLU A 61 7.85 3.13 -13.29
CA GLU A 61 7.29 1.79 -13.35
C GLU A 61 8.26 0.78 -12.77
N GLY A 62 7.77 -0.39 -12.40
CA GLY A 62 8.62 -1.41 -11.85
C GLY A 62 7.87 -2.67 -11.46
N THR A 63 8.60 -3.52 -10.77
CA THR A 63 8.10 -4.73 -10.13
C THR A 63 8.41 -4.71 -8.64
N ALA A 64 7.56 -5.33 -7.86
CA ALA A 64 7.78 -5.50 -6.43
C ALA A 64 7.47 -6.93 -5.99
N VAL A 65 8.23 -7.39 -5.01
CA VAL A 65 8.04 -8.64 -4.28
C VAL A 65 8.00 -8.30 -2.81
N LEU A 66 6.91 -8.62 -2.11
CA LEU A 66 6.73 -8.32 -0.69
C LEU A 66 6.48 -9.61 0.08
N GLN A 67 7.07 -9.74 1.28
CA GLN A 67 6.83 -10.85 2.20
C GLN A 67 7.07 -10.38 3.64
N GLY A 68 6.00 -9.99 4.33
CA GLY A 68 6.11 -9.37 5.63
C GLY A 68 6.92 -8.07 5.56
N ASN A 69 8.01 -7.99 6.32
CA ASN A 69 8.95 -6.84 6.31
C ASN A 69 10.09 -6.98 5.29
N MET A 70 10.12 -8.06 4.52
CA MET A 70 11.09 -8.29 3.45
C MET A 70 10.53 -7.85 2.12
N PHE A 71 11.36 -7.23 1.29
CA PHE A 71 10.92 -6.80 -0.03
C PHE A 71 12.04 -6.67 -1.06
N ILE A 72 11.65 -6.74 -2.33
CA ILE A 72 12.47 -6.40 -3.48
C ILE A 72 11.64 -5.47 -4.36
N VAL A 73 12.18 -4.32 -4.68
CA VAL A 73 11.57 -3.37 -5.63
C VAL A 73 12.58 -3.05 -6.71
N LYS A 74 12.15 -3.17 -7.98
CA LYS A 74 12.98 -2.87 -9.14
C LYS A 74 12.24 -1.95 -10.08
N GLY A 75 12.88 -0.88 -10.50
CA GLY A 75 12.32 0.06 -11.47
C GLY A 75 13.21 1.27 -11.69
N ASN A 76 13.10 1.88 -12.85
CA ASN A 76 13.84 3.09 -13.21
C ASN A 76 15.37 2.98 -13.04
N GLY A 77 15.94 1.80 -13.30
CA GLY A 77 17.39 1.55 -13.15
C GLY A 77 17.85 1.27 -11.72
N MET A 78 16.97 1.43 -10.73
CA MET A 78 17.26 1.19 -9.32
C MET A 78 16.68 -0.14 -8.84
N GLU A 79 17.38 -0.80 -7.93
CA GLU A 79 16.89 -1.96 -7.19
C GLU A 79 17.00 -1.69 -5.70
N ILE A 80 15.92 -1.97 -4.97
CA ILE A 80 15.91 -1.89 -3.51
C ILE A 80 15.60 -3.29 -2.98
N TRP A 81 16.46 -3.80 -2.14
CA TRP A 81 16.34 -5.09 -1.49
C TRP A 81 16.28 -4.91 0.01
N CYS A 82 15.50 -5.72 0.71
CA CYS A 82 15.40 -5.67 2.16
C CYS A 82 15.09 -7.06 2.71
N ASP A 83 15.91 -7.55 3.62
CA ASP A 83 15.70 -8.83 4.33
C ASP A 83 14.98 -8.67 5.68
N GLY A 84 14.51 -7.45 5.96
CA GLY A 84 13.86 -7.09 7.21
C GLY A 84 14.81 -6.57 8.31
N LYS A 85 16.12 -6.56 8.05
CA LYS A 85 17.17 -6.03 8.94
C LYS A 85 18.02 -4.99 8.24
N SER A 86 18.52 -5.34 7.05
CA SER A 86 19.32 -4.46 6.21
C SER A 86 18.58 -4.14 4.92
N ARG A 87 18.85 -2.96 4.38
CA ARG A 87 18.38 -2.49 3.10
C ARG A 87 19.56 -2.22 2.18
N TRP A 88 19.44 -2.69 0.95
CA TRP A 88 20.41 -2.49 -0.14
C TRP A 88 19.74 -1.67 -1.23
N THR A 89 20.28 -0.50 -1.54
CA THR A 89 19.87 0.33 -2.67
C THR A 89 20.97 0.29 -3.72
N ALA A 90 20.67 -0.30 -4.87
CA ALA A 90 21.62 -0.57 -5.93
C ALA A 90 21.27 0.19 -7.20
N ASP A 91 22.23 0.94 -7.76
CA ASP A 91 22.22 1.43 -9.13
C ASP A 91 23.14 0.52 -9.96
N ARG A 92 22.54 -0.32 -10.83
CA ARG A 92 23.31 -1.23 -11.66
C ARG A 92 24.07 -0.53 -12.79
N THR A 93 23.62 0.65 -13.20
CA THR A 93 24.28 1.41 -14.26
C THR A 93 25.52 2.11 -13.73
N ALA A 94 25.40 2.77 -12.59
CA ALA A 94 26.51 3.41 -11.91
C ALA A 94 27.40 2.40 -11.17
N LYS A 95 26.95 1.16 -10.93
CA LYS A 95 27.58 0.16 -10.06
C LYS A 95 27.79 0.68 -8.64
N GLU A 96 26.80 1.33 -8.12
CA GLU A 96 26.79 1.87 -6.75
C GLU A 96 25.82 1.06 -5.88
N LEU A 97 26.25 0.76 -4.67
CA LEU A 97 25.47 0.04 -3.66
C LEU A 97 25.55 0.78 -2.33
N ILE A 98 24.40 1.16 -1.80
CA ILE A 98 24.25 1.68 -0.44
C ILE A 98 23.66 0.57 0.41
N VAL A 99 24.28 0.30 1.56
CA VAL A 99 23.79 -0.66 2.57
C VAL A 99 23.51 0.08 3.86
N GLU A 100 22.33 -0.11 4.43
CA GLU A 100 21.90 0.56 5.65
C GLU A 100 21.02 -0.35 6.50
N ASP A 101 20.98 -0.13 7.80
CA ASP A 101 20.01 -0.79 8.68
C ASP A 101 18.60 -0.25 8.43
N VAL A 102 17.61 -1.12 8.62
CA VAL A 102 16.20 -0.72 8.52
C VAL A 102 15.77 -0.07 9.83
N ASP A 103 15.87 1.25 9.91
CA ASP A 103 15.29 2.05 10.99
C ASP A 103 13.84 2.40 10.64
N GLY A 104 12.91 1.57 11.13
CA GLY A 104 11.49 1.84 10.98
C GLY A 104 10.93 1.63 9.57
N LEU A 105 9.87 2.34 9.24
CA LEU A 105 9.23 2.31 7.92
C LEU A 105 10.22 2.80 6.86
N ALA A 106 10.68 1.89 6.01
CA ALA A 106 11.38 2.26 4.79
C ALA A 106 10.59 3.40 4.13
N SER A 107 11.24 4.53 3.90
CA SER A 107 10.52 5.75 3.58
C SER A 107 9.67 5.51 2.32
N ILE A 108 8.36 5.61 2.48
CA ILE A 108 7.35 5.58 1.41
C ILE A 108 7.73 6.54 0.27
N GLU A 109 8.51 7.56 0.61
CA GLU A 109 9.07 8.55 -0.29
C GLU A 109 10.06 7.94 -1.30
N ALA A 110 10.75 6.87 -0.91
CA ALA A 110 11.69 6.19 -1.79
C ALA A 110 10.96 5.35 -2.87
N ASN A 111 9.84 4.70 -2.51
CA ASN A 111 9.05 3.94 -3.48
C ASN A 111 7.58 3.79 -3.04
N PRO A 112 6.62 4.28 -3.85
CA PRO A 112 5.18 4.16 -3.55
C PRO A 112 4.66 2.73 -3.44
N ALA A 113 5.34 1.74 -4.02
CA ALA A 113 4.95 0.33 -3.93
C ALA A 113 4.99 -0.20 -2.48
N LEU A 114 5.83 0.40 -1.62
CA LEU A 114 5.93 0.04 -0.21
C LEU A 114 4.71 0.45 0.64
N LEU A 115 3.82 1.31 0.11
CA LEU A 115 2.53 1.59 0.75
C LEU A 115 1.69 0.32 0.94
N ILE A 116 1.83 -0.67 0.05
CA ILE A 116 1.07 -1.92 0.09
C ILE A 116 1.47 -2.74 1.32
N SER A 117 2.76 -2.89 1.62
CA SER A 117 3.25 -3.66 2.76
C SER A 117 2.94 -3.01 4.12
N SER A 118 2.63 -1.71 4.13
CA SER A 118 2.33 -0.96 5.35
C SER A 118 0.84 -0.75 5.61
N LEU A 119 -0.05 -1.27 4.76
CA LEU A 119 -1.49 -1.03 4.88
C LEU A 119 -2.04 -1.42 6.25
N GLU A 120 -1.73 -2.61 6.75
CA GLU A 120 -2.25 -3.09 8.03
C GLU A 120 -1.60 -2.37 9.23
N SER A 121 -0.30 -2.14 9.16
CA SER A 121 0.47 -1.61 10.30
C SER A 121 0.34 -0.10 10.47
N SER A 122 0.16 0.64 9.36
CA SER A 122 0.29 2.09 9.35
C SER A 122 -1.00 2.84 9.05
N PHE A 123 -2.05 2.12 8.62
CA PHE A 123 -3.30 2.75 8.19
C PHE A 123 -4.53 2.06 8.78
N ARG A 124 -5.58 2.85 8.99
CA ARG A 124 -6.88 2.38 9.47
C ARG A 124 -7.94 2.67 8.41
N PRO A 125 -8.69 1.65 7.95
CA PRO A 125 -9.79 1.85 7.01
C PRO A 125 -10.94 2.63 7.68
N THR A 126 -11.57 3.53 6.92
CA THR A 126 -12.64 4.41 7.41
C THR A 126 -13.95 4.23 6.67
N GLU A 127 -13.90 4.08 5.35
CA GLU A 127 -15.10 3.95 4.53
C GLU A 127 -14.85 3.09 3.30
N THR A 128 -15.91 2.63 2.66
CA THR A 128 -15.85 1.91 1.40
C THR A 128 -16.87 2.46 0.41
N ALA A 129 -16.52 2.39 -0.88
CA ALA A 129 -17.42 2.73 -1.97
C ALA A 129 -17.21 1.73 -3.13
N VAL A 130 -18.22 1.63 -3.99
CA VAL A 130 -18.10 0.85 -5.22
C VAL A 130 -17.93 1.81 -6.39
N GLU A 131 -16.85 1.67 -7.13
CA GLU A 131 -16.52 2.52 -8.28
C GLU A 131 -16.28 1.68 -9.55
N SER A 132 -16.61 2.25 -10.70
CA SER A 132 -16.25 1.66 -12.00
C SER A 132 -14.94 2.28 -12.48
N VAL A 133 -13.89 1.46 -12.57
CA VAL A 133 -12.57 1.88 -13.07
C VAL A 133 -12.24 1.07 -14.31
N ALA A 134 -12.08 1.74 -15.46
CA ALA A 134 -11.86 1.10 -16.75
C ALA A 134 -12.87 -0.03 -17.07
N GLY A 135 -14.15 0.20 -16.76
CA GLY A 135 -15.24 -0.76 -16.98
C GLY A 135 -15.30 -1.92 -15.98
N LYS A 136 -14.42 -1.97 -14.99
CA LYS A 136 -14.43 -2.98 -13.92
C LYS A 136 -15.01 -2.40 -12.64
N LYS A 137 -15.91 -3.14 -11.99
CA LYS A 137 -16.44 -2.82 -10.66
C LYS A 137 -15.36 -3.11 -9.63
N LEU A 138 -14.94 -2.10 -8.89
CA LEU A 138 -13.93 -2.20 -7.84
C LEU A 138 -14.50 -1.65 -6.52
N HIS A 139 -13.98 -2.17 -5.42
CA HIS A 139 -14.25 -1.65 -4.08
C HIS A 139 -13.12 -0.71 -3.68
N LYS A 140 -13.44 0.56 -3.57
CA LYS A 140 -12.56 1.56 -2.99
C LYS A 140 -12.66 1.49 -1.48
N VAL A 141 -11.53 1.46 -0.80
CA VAL A 141 -11.42 1.62 0.66
C VAL A 141 -10.56 2.85 0.92
N SER A 142 -11.09 3.77 1.71
CA SER A 142 -10.37 4.95 2.18
C SER A 142 -9.72 4.66 3.52
N TYR A 143 -8.49 5.14 3.70
CA TYR A 143 -7.68 4.93 4.89
C TYR A 143 -7.15 6.25 5.43
N VAL A 144 -7.01 6.30 6.72
CA VAL A 144 -6.28 7.37 7.42
C VAL A 144 -5.05 6.80 8.13
N PRO A 145 -3.97 7.55 8.29
CA PRO A 145 -2.79 7.11 9.02
C PRO A 145 -3.13 6.76 10.48
N SER A 146 -2.63 5.62 10.95
CA SER A 146 -2.69 5.21 12.37
C SER A 146 -1.57 5.84 13.18
N VAL A 147 -0.46 6.21 12.52
CA VAL A 147 0.74 6.77 13.13
C VAL A 147 0.98 8.18 12.61
N LYS A 148 1.25 9.12 13.52
CA LYS A 148 1.62 10.49 13.15
C LYS A 148 3.00 10.50 12.50
N GLY A 149 3.17 11.34 11.46
CA GLY A 149 4.48 11.53 10.82
C GLY A 149 4.77 10.55 9.67
N SER A 150 3.80 9.78 9.22
CA SER A 150 3.94 8.86 8.07
C SER A 150 4.20 9.57 6.72
N GLY A 151 4.08 10.90 6.67
CA GLY A 151 4.13 11.67 5.41
C GLY A 151 2.89 11.50 4.53
N VAL A 152 2.04 10.51 4.80
CA VAL A 152 0.77 10.28 4.10
C VAL A 152 -0.37 10.88 4.90
N MET A 153 -1.20 11.70 4.26
CA MET A 153 -2.36 12.34 4.89
C MET A 153 -3.65 11.55 4.71
N ALA A 154 -3.79 10.89 3.56
CA ALA A 154 -4.91 10.03 3.22
C ALA A 154 -4.47 9.02 2.15
N LEU A 155 -5.11 7.85 2.13
CA LEU A 155 -4.81 6.79 1.20
C LEU A 155 -6.12 6.14 0.74
N ASP A 156 -6.35 6.07 -0.56
CA ASP A 156 -7.43 5.32 -1.19
C ASP A 156 -6.86 4.10 -1.90
N VAL A 157 -7.48 2.94 -1.71
CA VAL A 157 -7.07 1.67 -2.33
C VAL A 157 -8.28 1.01 -3.02
N TRP A 158 -8.11 0.60 -4.27
CA TRP A 158 -9.16 -0.10 -5.04
C TRP A 158 -8.85 -1.58 -5.14
N PHE A 159 -9.76 -2.37 -4.64
CA PHE A 159 -9.69 -3.83 -4.58
C PHE A 159 -10.64 -4.48 -5.59
N THR A 160 -10.26 -5.67 -6.07
CA THR A 160 -11.19 -6.55 -6.78
C THR A 160 -12.22 -7.14 -5.83
N ASP A 161 -13.41 -7.48 -6.36
CA ASP A 161 -14.44 -8.20 -5.63
C ASP A 161 -14.15 -9.72 -5.68
N ALA A 162 -13.31 -10.19 -4.77
CA ALA A 162 -12.88 -11.58 -4.69
C ALA A 162 -12.70 -12.04 -3.24
N ALA A 163 -12.70 -13.35 -3.00
CA ALA A 163 -12.40 -13.92 -1.69
C ALA A 163 -10.98 -13.56 -1.20
N LYS A 164 -10.01 -13.53 -2.14
CA LYS A 164 -8.68 -12.96 -1.95
C LYS A 164 -8.60 -11.70 -2.81
N PRO A 165 -8.88 -10.50 -2.26
CA PRO A 165 -8.89 -9.27 -3.03
C PRO A 165 -7.49 -8.95 -3.56
N LEU A 166 -7.42 -8.42 -4.79
CA LEU A 166 -6.20 -7.88 -5.36
C LEU A 166 -6.29 -6.35 -5.39
N ILE A 167 -5.21 -5.67 -5.12
CA ILE A 167 -5.12 -4.22 -5.33
C ILE A 167 -4.92 -3.97 -6.81
N VAL A 168 -5.74 -3.06 -7.36
CA VAL A 168 -5.66 -2.62 -8.77
C VAL A 168 -5.09 -1.22 -8.89
N LYS A 169 -5.36 -0.39 -7.89
CA LYS A 169 -4.91 1.00 -7.84
C LYS A 169 -4.80 1.45 -6.39
N LEU A 170 -3.90 2.39 -6.14
CA LEU A 170 -3.94 3.19 -4.92
C LEU A 170 -3.65 4.66 -5.24
N SER A 171 -4.13 5.56 -4.39
CA SER A 171 -3.88 7.00 -4.46
C SER A 171 -3.57 7.52 -3.06
N ALA A 172 -2.41 8.13 -2.86
CA ALA A 172 -1.98 8.64 -1.58
C ALA A 172 -1.73 10.16 -1.63
N ALA A 173 -2.33 10.89 -0.71
CA ALA A 173 -2.07 12.31 -0.52
C ALA A 173 -0.85 12.50 0.40
N LEU A 174 0.18 13.17 -0.09
CA LEU A 174 1.45 13.41 0.62
C LEU A 174 1.57 14.86 1.12
N GLY A 175 0.46 15.49 1.46
CA GLY A 175 0.42 16.88 1.91
C GLY A 175 0.99 17.83 0.86
N LYS A 176 1.96 18.66 1.25
CA LYS A 176 2.59 19.64 0.34
C LYS A 176 3.36 19.01 -0.82
N LYS A 177 3.73 17.72 -0.74
CA LYS A 177 4.43 16.99 -1.81
C LYS A 177 3.51 16.56 -2.94
N GLY A 178 2.19 16.67 -2.76
CA GLY A 178 1.19 16.37 -3.78
C GLY A 178 0.52 15.02 -3.60
N VAL A 179 0.16 14.37 -4.70
CA VAL A 179 -0.56 13.09 -4.73
C VAL A 179 0.24 12.09 -5.56
N VAL A 180 0.41 10.89 -5.04
CA VAL A 180 0.92 9.76 -5.80
C VAL A 180 -0.21 8.81 -6.17
N ASP A 181 -0.34 8.51 -7.46
CA ASP A 181 -1.23 7.49 -7.99
C ASP A 181 -0.40 6.30 -8.46
N LEU A 182 -0.69 5.12 -7.95
CA LEU A 182 -0.05 3.86 -8.34
C LEU A 182 -1.10 2.95 -8.98
N LYS A 183 -0.80 2.44 -10.17
CA LYS A 183 -1.61 1.45 -10.89
C LYS A 183 -0.89 0.11 -10.87
N ILE A 184 -1.61 -0.95 -10.52
CA ILE A 184 -1.12 -2.31 -10.51
C ILE A 184 -1.60 -2.99 -11.78
N SER A 185 -0.66 -3.41 -12.63
CA SER A 185 -0.97 -4.12 -13.88
C SER A 185 -1.13 -5.63 -13.69
N SER A 186 -0.43 -6.19 -12.72
CA SER A 186 -0.53 -7.59 -12.30
C SER A 186 -0.23 -7.71 -10.82
N MET A 187 -0.94 -8.59 -10.10
CA MET A 187 -0.67 -8.93 -8.70
C MET A 187 -1.00 -10.40 -8.48
N SER A 188 -0.15 -11.09 -7.73
CA SER A 188 -0.35 -12.49 -7.36
C SER A 188 0.18 -12.79 -5.96
N PHE A 189 -0.44 -13.78 -5.31
CA PHE A 189 0.00 -14.36 -4.05
C PHE A 189 0.64 -15.72 -4.34
N GLY A 190 1.91 -15.86 -4.03
CA GLY A 190 2.68 -17.08 -4.23
C GLY A 190 3.17 -17.70 -2.91
N PRO A 191 3.86 -18.85 -2.98
CA PRO A 191 4.46 -19.47 -1.82
C PRO A 191 5.53 -18.58 -1.20
N LEU A 192 5.74 -18.72 0.12
CA LEU A 192 6.80 -18.02 0.83
C LEU A 192 8.17 -18.40 0.24
N ARG A 193 9.05 -17.41 0.15
CA ARG A 193 10.44 -17.56 -0.29
C ARG A 193 11.37 -17.60 0.92
N ALA A 194 12.55 -18.23 0.76
CA ALA A 194 13.59 -18.16 1.77
C ALA A 194 14.05 -16.71 2.00
N ALA A 195 14.38 -16.34 3.23
CA ALA A 195 14.85 -14.99 3.56
C ALA A 195 16.10 -14.58 2.76
N SER A 196 16.97 -15.54 2.42
CA SER A 196 18.13 -15.31 1.56
C SER A 196 17.78 -14.81 0.15
N SER A 197 16.54 -15.01 -0.31
CA SER A 197 16.07 -14.48 -1.59
C SER A 197 15.87 -12.97 -1.58
N PHE A 198 15.90 -12.33 -0.41
CA PHE A 198 15.70 -10.89 -0.24
C PHE A 198 17.01 -10.15 0.08
N VAL A 199 18.13 -10.85 0.07
CA VAL A 199 19.46 -10.27 0.21
C VAL A 199 19.98 -9.89 -1.16
N PHE A 200 20.55 -8.68 -1.28
CA PHE A 200 21.16 -8.26 -2.54
C PHE A 200 22.37 -9.13 -2.85
N GLY A 201 22.45 -9.63 -4.07
CA GLY A 201 23.57 -10.38 -4.58
C GLY A 201 24.02 -9.86 -5.93
N GLY A 202 25.30 -10.10 -6.26
CA GLY A 202 25.86 -9.78 -7.58
C GLY A 202 26.65 -8.47 -7.66
N SER A 203 27.14 -7.95 -6.52
CA SER A 203 28.25 -6.99 -6.53
C SER A 203 29.60 -7.72 -6.69
N ASP A 204 30.48 -7.17 -7.48
CA ASP A 204 31.87 -7.58 -7.65
C ASP A 204 32.81 -6.43 -7.26
N SER A 205 34.11 -6.61 -7.47
CA SER A 205 35.10 -5.59 -7.14
C SER A 205 35.02 -4.28 -7.93
N SER A 206 34.16 -4.21 -8.94
CA SER A 206 33.89 -2.98 -9.71
C SER A 206 32.82 -2.10 -9.11
N TRP A 207 32.14 -2.55 -8.05
CA TRP A 207 31.09 -1.78 -7.38
C TRP A 207 31.65 -0.84 -6.32
N VAL A 208 31.15 0.37 -6.28
CA VAL A 208 31.35 1.29 -5.17
C VAL A 208 30.31 0.98 -4.10
N ILE A 209 30.79 0.49 -2.95
CA ILE A 209 29.91 0.09 -1.83
C ILE A 209 30.05 1.09 -0.71
N THR A 210 28.93 1.70 -0.32
CA THR A 210 28.83 2.56 0.86
C THR A 210 28.02 1.82 1.92
N ASP A 211 28.69 1.34 2.97
CA ASP A 211 28.05 0.68 4.11
C ASP A 211 27.87 1.69 5.24
N LEU A 212 26.60 1.95 5.62
CA LEU A 212 26.17 2.92 6.64
C LEU A 212 25.67 2.26 7.94
N ARG A 213 25.84 0.93 8.06
CA ARG A 213 25.39 0.17 9.25
C ARG A 213 26.34 0.32 10.41
#